data_a6351921d90f4a6efbc4addd230e6a91
#
_entry.id   a6351921d90f4a6efbc4addd230e6a91
#
_cell.length_a   1.000
_cell.length_b   1.000
_cell.length_c   1.000
_cell.angle_alpha   90.00
_cell.angle_beta   90.00
_cell.angle_gamma   90.00
#
_symmetry.space_group_name_H-M   'P 1'
#
loop_
_entity.id
_entity.type
_entity.pdbx_description
1 polymer ?
#
loop_
_entity_poly.entity_id
_entity_poly.type
_entity_poly.pdbx_seq_one_letter_code
_entity_poly.pdbx_strand_id
1 'polypeptide(L)'
;MHFDGGLKLSIAQHSSAGQKAVNEDSLGIRMPVDDQLTTKGAVAVIADGVSAAEAGKEAAETCVTSFLSDYYSTPDSWSVKRSAQQILNALNRWLYGQGQHYLQAEKGYVSTLSIAIFKSQTAHLFHVGDSRIYRLRDGFLEQLTRDHAMPVGRGRSYLTRAMGLDINLDVDYRAADVAVNDIFLLTTDGVHDVLSGSRMQALISECAGDLQTASQLLIDEALAAGSDDNLSCQLLKVDALPLEDAGDVYRKLTALPFPPPLSAGMVVDGLVIEEEIHASPRSQLYKAFDGIANRHYVMKTPSANFNDDPAYIERFILESWIGRRIQSEYVIDVIEPPKTPSYLYYLSDYSPGLTLGQWMLKNPKPATQNMLDIIVPVAKGLQAMHRRETFHQDIKPDNILVG
;
A
#
# COMPACT_ATOMS: atom_id res chain seq x y z
N MET A 1 -0.91 28.37 0.12
CA MET A 1 0.41 27.73 0.23
C MET A 1 0.27 26.39 -0.45
N HIS A 2 0.87 26.21 -1.64
CA HIS A 2 0.97 24.89 -2.24
C HIS A 2 1.97 24.10 -1.38
N PHE A 3 1.52 23.12 -0.63
CA PHE A 3 2.37 22.08 -0.08
C PHE A 3 2.80 21.20 -1.26
N ASP A 4 3.96 21.48 -1.80
CA ASP A 4 4.64 20.67 -2.82
C ASP A 4 5.28 19.45 -2.12
N GLY A 5 4.42 18.61 -1.51
CA GLY A 5 4.80 17.46 -0.72
C GLY A 5 4.70 16.17 -1.53
N GLY A 6 5.51 16.01 -2.57
CA GLY A 6 5.67 14.73 -3.26
C GLY A 6 6.45 13.71 -2.42
N LEU A 7 6.44 12.43 -2.83
CA LEU A 7 7.31 11.40 -2.28
C LEU A 7 8.78 11.81 -2.50
N LYS A 8 9.59 11.82 -1.42
CA LYS A 8 11.03 12.06 -1.48
C LYS A 8 11.76 10.94 -0.78
N LEU A 9 12.73 10.36 -1.46
CA LEU A 9 13.57 9.28 -0.95
C LEU A 9 15.05 9.67 -1.12
N SER A 10 15.84 9.53 -0.07
CA SER A 10 17.30 9.44 -0.16
C SER A 10 17.68 7.99 -0.41
N ILE A 11 18.58 7.75 -1.35
CA ILE A 11 18.94 6.41 -1.80
C ILE A 11 20.44 6.21 -1.80
N ALA A 12 20.87 5.02 -1.43
CA ALA A 12 22.24 4.54 -1.61
C ALA A 12 22.23 3.06 -1.97
N GLN A 13 23.24 2.61 -2.70
CA GLN A 13 23.39 1.20 -3.04
C GLN A 13 24.86 0.86 -3.20
N HIS A 14 25.19 -0.37 -2.83
CA HIS A 14 26.52 -0.90 -3.03
C HIS A 14 26.46 -2.38 -3.43
N SER A 15 27.34 -2.80 -4.33
CA SER A 15 27.46 -4.18 -4.78
C SER A 15 28.93 -4.52 -5.01
N SER A 16 29.33 -5.73 -4.61
CA SER A 16 30.69 -6.24 -4.73
C SER A 16 30.67 -7.72 -5.12
N ALA A 17 31.60 -8.11 -5.97
CA ALA A 17 31.82 -9.53 -6.26
C ALA A 17 32.33 -10.33 -5.04
N GLY A 18 32.78 -9.62 -3.99
CA GLY A 18 33.37 -10.29 -2.82
C GLY A 18 34.59 -11.10 -3.17
N GLN A 19 34.58 -12.36 -2.76
CA GLN A 19 35.66 -13.33 -3.05
C GLN A 19 35.45 -14.07 -4.37
N LYS A 20 34.28 -13.95 -5.02
CA LYS A 20 33.97 -14.58 -6.31
C LYS A 20 34.62 -13.85 -7.49
N ALA A 21 34.87 -14.58 -8.58
CA ALA A 21 35.44 -14.00 -9.80
C ALA A 21 34.41 -13.15 -10.58
N VAL A 22 33.12 -13.44 -10.43
CA VAL A 22 32.02 -12.78 -11.12
C VAL A 22 31.00 -12.34 -10.08
N ASN A 23 30.46 -11.14 -10.28
CA ASN A 23 29.29 -10.69 -9.54
C ASN A 23 28.04 -11.13 -10.30
N GLU A 24 27.24 -12.01 -9.71
CA GLU A 24 25.99 -12.52 -10.24
C GLU A 24 24.79 -11.76 -9.67
N ASP A 25 25.02 -10.90 -8.67
CA ASP A 25 24.00 -9.98 -8.16
C ASP A 25 23.71 -8.85 -9.16
N SER A 26 22.48 -8.43 -9.18
CA SER A 26 22.04 -7.23 -9.90
C SER A 26 21.12 -6.39 -9.05
N LEU A 27 21.25 -5.08 -9.16
CA LEU A 27 20.42 -4.14 -8.42
C LEU A 27 20.13 -2.89 -9.25
N GLY A 28 18.99 -2.26 -8.99
CA GLY A 28 18.62 -1.04 -9.67
C GLY A 28 17.53 -0.28 -8.93
N ILE A 29 17.60 1.04 -9.04
CA ILE A 29 16.59 1.94 -8.50
C ILE A 29 16.15 2.89 -9.61
N ARG A 30 14.83 3.06 -9.76
CA ARG A 30 14.27 4.08 -10.63
C ARG A 30 13.33 4.96 -9.81
N MET A 31 13.66 6.24 -9.75
CA MET A 31 12.86 7.29 -9.14
C MET A 31 12.49 8.29 -10.24
N PRO A 32 11.31 8.15 -10.83
CA PRO A 32 10.86 9.07 -11.88
C PRO A 32 10.59 10.45 -11.30
N VAL A 33 10.46 11.43 -12.18
CA VAL A 33 10.06 12.79 -11.84
C VAL A 33 8.60 13.03 -12.29
N ASP A 34 7.97 14.07 -11.77
CA ASP A 34 6.65 14.55 -12.16
C ASP A 34 5.51 13.51 -11.98
N ASP A 35 4.59 13.47 -12.92
CA ASP A 35 3.37 12.66 -12.86
C ASP A 35 3.66 11.15 -12.74
N GLN A 36 4.76 10.68 -13.31
CA GLN A 36 5.11 9.27 -13.25
C GLN A 36 5.48 8.81 -11.82
N LEU A 37 6.06 9.69 -11.00
CA LEU A 37 6.29 9.40 -9.59
C LEU A 37 4.96 9.28 -8.83
N THR A 38 3.99 10.11 -9.16
CA THR A 38 2.66 10.07 -8.53
C THR A 38 1.86 8.85 -8.97
N THR A 39 1.89 8.49 -10.26
CA THR A 39 1.06 7.39 -10.82
C THR A 39 1.67 6.02 -10.60
N LYS A 40 3.00 5.88 -10.67
CA LYS A 40 3.74 4.61 -10.59
C LYS A 40 4.60 4.45 -9.33
N GLY A 41 5.04 5.56 -8.72
CA GLY A 41 5.93 5.53 -7.56
C GLY A 41 7.40 5.35 -7.93
N ALA A 42 8.25 5.20 -6.90
CA ALA A 42 9.67 4.85 -7.02
C ALA A 42 9.86 3.34 -6.83
N VAL A 43 10.79 2.75 -7.56
CA VAL A 43 11.01 1.29 -7.56
C VAL A 43 12.47 0.99 -7.24
N ALA A 44 12.70 0.11 -6.27
CA ALA A 44 13.99 -0.52 -5.99
C ALA A 44 13.87 -2.03 -6.25
N VAL A 45 14.87 -2.59 -6.91
CA VAL A 45 14.93 -4.01 -7.29
C VAL A 45 16.30 -4.56 -6.95
N ILE A 46 16.34 -5.72 -6.33
CA ILE A 46 17.55 -6.51 -6.11
C ILE A 46 17.29 -7.95 -6.53
N ALA A 47 18.29 -8.56 -7.16
CA ALA A 47 18.24 -9.93 -7.66
C ALA A 47 19.60 -10.57 -7.46
N ASP A 48 19.60 -11.84 -7.07
CA ASP A 48 20.78 -12.69 -6.89
C ASP A 48 20.69 -13.84 -7.90
N GLY A 49 21.66 -13.91 -8.78
CA GLY A 49 21.77 -14.97 -9.78
C GLY A 49 22.26 -16.25 -9.17
N VAL A 50 21.49 -17.34 -9.27
CA VAL A 50 21.84 -18.61 -8.64
C VAL A 50 23.18 -19.13 -9.17
N SER A 51 24.20 -19.16 -8.33
CA SER A 51 25.58 -19.54 -8.70
C SER A 51 25.74 -20.99 -9.24
N ALA A 52 24.75 -21.86 -8.96
CA ALA A 52 24.72 -23.21 -9.55
C ALA A 52 24.12 -23.21 -10.97
N ALA A 53 23.57 -22.09 -11.43
CA ALA A 53 23.01 -21.89 -12.76
C ALA A 53 24.09 -21.40 -13.74
N GLU A 54 24.02 -21.83 -15.01
CA GLU A 54 24.99 -21.44 -16.02
C GLU A 54 24.83 -19.99 -16.50
N ALA A 55 23.66 -19.39 -16.27
CA ALA A 55 23.29 -18.02 -16.67
C ALA A 55 22.66 -17.24 -15.50
N GLY A 56 23.13 -17.44 -14.28
CA GLY A 56 22.63 -16.76 -13.08
C GLY A 56 22.76 -15.24 -13.19
N LYS A 57 23.94 -14.76 -13.60
CA LYS A 57 24.18 -13.32 -13.81
C LYS A 57 23.20 -12.70 -14.82
N GLU A 58 23.08 -13.31 -16.00
CA GLU A 58 22.18 -12.83 -17.06
C GLU A 58 20.71 -12.87 -16.61
N ALA A 59 20.34 -13.84 -15.77
CA ALA A 59 19.01 -13.92 -15.20
C ALA A 59 18.74 -12.76 -14.23
N ALA A 60 19.67 -12.49 -13.32
CA ALA A 60 19.57 -11.37 -12.37
C ALA A 60 19.53 -10.01 -13.08
N GLU A 61 20.44 -9.77 -14.02
CA GLU A 61 20.47 -8.54 -14.83
C GLU A 61 19.18 -8.35 -15.62
N THR A 62 18.64 -9.43 -16.22
CA THR A 62 17.38 -9.39 -16.96
C THR A 62 16.21 -9.10 -16.03
N CYS A 63 16.16 -9.72 -14.85
CA CYS A 63 15.12 -9.45 -13.85
C CYS A 63 15.06 -7.97 -13.48
N VAL A 64 16.19 -7.36 -13.17
CA VAL A 64 16.28 -5.97 -12.73
C VAL A 64 15.95 -5.01 -13.89
N THR A 65 16.64 -5.16 -15.01
CA THR A 65 16.51 -4.20 -16.13
C THR A 65 15.14 -4.25 -16.79
N SER A 66 14.61 -5.45 -17.04
CA SER A 66 13.29 -5.60 -17.66
C SER A 66 12.19 -5.14 -16.72
N PHE A 67 12.26 -5.49 -15.42
CA PHE A 67 11.24 -5.01 -14.48
C PHE A 67 11.19 -3.49 -14.42
N LEU A 68 12.36 -2.83 -14.26
CA LEU A 68 12.44 -1.37 -14.20
C LEU A 68 12.00 -0.68 -15.48
N SER A 69 12.22 -1.28 -16.65
CA SER A 69 11.75 -0.75 -17.93
C SER A 69 10.24 -0.92 -18.10
N ASP A 70 9.75 -2.14 -17.92
CA ASP A 70 8.41 -2.54 -18.34
C ASP A 70 7.35 -2.07 -17.35
N TYR A 71 7.69 -1.97 -16.05
CA TYR A 71 6.76 -1.50 -15.02
C TYR A 71 6.21 -0.11 -15.34
N TYR A 72 7.08 0.81 -15.75
CA TYR A 72 6.69 2.18 -16.10
C TYR A 72 5.99 2.30 -17.45
N SER A 73 6.02 1.24 -18.27
CA SER A 73 5.31 1.15 -19.55
C SER A 73 3.88 0.60 -19.42
N THR A 74 3.49 0.12 -18.23
CA THR A 74 2.12 -0.34 -17.99
C THR A 74 1.14 0.83 -17.92
N PRO A 75 -0.15 0.64 -18.25
CA PRO A 75 -1.17 1.69 -18.15
C PRO A 75 -1.24 2.30 -16.74
N ASP A 76 -1.39 3.63 -16.65
CA ASP A 76 -1.50 4.34 -15.36
C ASP A 76 -2.77 3.97 -14.59
N SER A 77 -3.80 3.48 -15.27
CA SER A 77 -5.03 2.97 -14.67
C SER A 77 -4.88 1.63 -13.95
N TRP A 78 -3.73 0.94 -14.12
CA TRP A 78 -3.49 -0.31 -13.43
C TRP A 78 -2.95 -0.06 -12.01
N SER A 79 -3.43 -0.85 -11.05
CA SER A 79 -2.84 -0.85 -9.72
C SER A 79 -1.38 -1.34 -9.75
N VAL A 80 -0.58 -0.94 -8.76
CA VAL A 80 0.81 -1.41 -8.58
C VAL A 80 0.87 -2.94 -8.63
N LYS A 81 -0.02 -3.61 -7.88
CA LYS A 81 -0.08 -5.08 -7.83
C LYS A 81 -0.33 -5.69 -9.20
N ARG A 82 -1.30 -5.17 -9.96
CA ARG A 82 -1.63 -5.68 -11.30
C ARG A 82 -0.46 -5.48 -12.28
N SER A 83 0.13 -4.28 -12.29
CA SER A 83 1.28 -3.97 -13.14
C SER A 83 2.45 -4.92 -12.87
N ALA A 84 2.85 -5.06 -11.61
CA ALA A 84 3.96 -5.92 -11.21
C ALA A 84 3.68 -7.41 -11.54
N GLN A 85 2.49 -7.93 -11.21
CA GLN A 85 2.15 -9.33 -11.49
C GLN A 85 2.20 -9.68 -12.98
N GLN A 86 1.73 -8.80 -13.86
CA GLN A 86 1.78 -9.03 -15.31
C GLN A 86 3.22 -9.13 -15.82
N ILE A 87 4.09 -8.24 -15.36
CA ILE A 87 5.49 -8.22 -15.76
C ILE A 87 6.23 -9.43 -15.20
N LEU A 88 6.06 -9.72 -13.90
CA LEU A 88 6.72 -10.85 -13.24
C LEU A 88 6.34 -12.18 -13.90
N ASN A 89 5.08 -12.37 -14.25
CA ASN A 89 4.63 -13.57 -14.98
C ASN A 89 5.24 -13.67 -16.38
N ALA A 90 5.31 -12.57 -17.12
CA ALA A 90 5.90 -12.55 -18.46
C ALA A 90 7.41 -12.81 -18.40
N LEU A 91 8.10 -12.15 -17.48
CA LEU A 91 9.53 -12.30 -17.25
C LEU A 91 9.90 -13.72 -16.81
N ASN A 92 9.15 -14.30 -15.88
CA ASN A 92 9.37 -15.67 -15.43
C ASN A 92 9.21 -16.67 -16.57
N ARG A 93 8.17 -16.53 -17.39
CA ARG A 93 7.97 -17.42 -18.56
C ARG A 93 9.13 -17.33 -19.56
N TRP A 94 9.65 -16.12 -19.76
CA TRP A 94 10.80 -15.93 -20.62
C TRP A 94 12.05 -16.59 -20.06
N LEU A 95 12.39 -16.35 -18.78
CA LEU A 95 13.52 -16.98 -18.10
C LEU A 95 13.42 -18.51 -18.08
N TYR A 96 12.25 -19.05 -17.72
CA TYR A 96 11.99 -20.48 -17.79
C TYR A 96 12.17 -21.05 -19.20
N GLY A 97 11.68 -20.35 -20.23
CA GLY A 97 11.85 -20.74 -21.63
C GLY A 97 13.33 -20.76 -22.05
N GLN A 98 14.14 -19.76 -21.63
CA GLN A 98 15.57 -19.76 -21.85
C GLN A 98 16.26 -20.94 -21.15
N GLY A 99 15.85 -21.22 -19.91
CA GLY A 99 16.38 -22.35 -19.12
C GLY A 99 16.20 -23.70 -19.81
N GLN A 100 15.13 -23.90 -20.60
CA GLN A 100 14.88 -25.15 -21.32
C GLN A 100 15.94 -25.47 -22.40
N HIS A 101 16.79 -24.53 -22.79
CA HIS A 101 17.90 -24.76 -23.72
C HIS A 101 19.13 -25.41 -23.04
N TYR A 102 19.15 -25.52 -21.72
CA TYR A 102 20.21 -26.13 -20.95
C TYR A 102 19.92 -27.62 -20.66
N LEU A 103 20.96 -28.43 -20.45
CA LEU A 103 20.83 -29.86 -20.15
C LEU A 103 20.01 -30.13 -18.87
N GLN A 104 20.05 -29.19 -17.94
CA GLN A 104 19.23 -29.16 -16.72
C GLN A 104 18.61 -27.78 -16.63
N ALA A 105 17.31 -27.67 -16.91
CA ALA A 105 16.59 -26.41 -16.94
C ALA A 105 16.70 -25.63 -15.61
N GLU A 106 16.77 -26.34 -14.49
CA GLU A 106 16.99 -25.82 -13.15
C GLU A 106 18.35 -25.14 -12.95
N LYS A 107 19.26 -25.32 -13.89
CA LYS A 107 20.60 -24.70 -13.92
C LYS A 107 20.76 -23.70 -15.07
N GLY A 108 19.66 -23.26 -15.67
CA GLY A 108 19.68 -22.28 -16.76
C GLY A 108 19.60 -20.85 -16.24
N TYR A 109 18.52 -20.17 -16.54
CA TYR A 109 18.27 -18.78 -16.17
C TYR A 109 17.47 -18.70 -14.87
N VAL A 110 18.13 -18.77 -13.70
CA VAL A 110 17.50 -18.77 -12.39
C VAL A 110 18.05 -17.63 -11.51
N SER A 111 17.18 -16.88 -10.89
CA SER A 111 17.53 -15.78 -9.99
C SER A 111 16.50 -15.58 -8.89
N THR A 112 16.93 -15.08 -7.73
CA THR A 112 16.02 -14.46 -6.74
C THR A 112 15.51 -13.13 -7.28
N LEU A 113 14.47 -12.58 -6.66
CA LEU A 113 14.00 -11.24 -6.99
C LEU A 113 13.24 -10.63 -5.81
N SER A 114 13.71 -9.49 -5.33
CA SER A 114 13.02 -8.69 -4.33
C SER A 114 12.81 -7.27 -4.85
N ILE A 115 11.57 -6.79 -4.78
CA ILE A 115 11.14 -5.50 -5.33
C ILE A 115 10.41 -4.72 -4.25
N ALA A 116 10.78 -3.45 -4.08
CA ALA A 116 10.05 -2.48 -3.27
C ALA A 116 9.58 -1.31 -4.15
N ILE A 117 8.27 -1.10 -4.22
CA ILE A 117 7.64 -0.01 -4.97
C ILE A 117 7.00 0.95 -3.96
N PHE A 118 7.53 2.15 -3.89
CA PHE A 118 7.04 3.21 -3.01
C PHE A 118 6.08 4.11 -3.78
N LYS A 119 4.80 4.00 -3.46
CA LYS A 119 3.78 4.86 -4.07
C LYS A 119 2.90 5.45 -2.97
N SER A 120 2.73 6.77 -3.01
CA SER A 120 2.01 7.52 -1.98
C SER A 120 2.55 7.20 -0.57
N GLN A 121 1.76 6.65 0.35
CA GLN A 121 2.18 6.26 1.70
C GLN A 121 2.31 4.74 1.86
N THR A 122 2.46 4.00 0.75
CA THR A 122 2.55 2.54 0.76
C THR A 122 3.82 2.05 0.08
N ALA A 123 4.52 1.10 0.71
CA ALA A 123 5.52 0.25 0.10
C ALA A 123 4.89 -1.08 -0.32
N HIS A 124 4.87 -1.34 -1.63
CA HIS A 124 4.43 -2.61 -2.21
C HIS A 124 5.64 -3.50 -2.43
N LEU A 125 5.69 -4.61 -1.72
CA LEU A 125 6.81 -5.55 -1.75
C LEU A 125 6.41 -6.79 -2.53
N PHE A 126 7.25 -7.19 -3.48
CA PHE A 126 7.14 -8.45 -4.20
C PHE A 126 8.42 -9.23 -3.99
N HIS A 127 8.32 -10.52 -3.69
CA HIS A 127 9.46 -11.30 -3.28
C HIS A 127 9.39 -12.74 -3.75
N VAL A 128 10.51 -13.24 -4.28
CA VAL A 128 10.75 -14.66 -4.56
C VAL A 128 12.25 -14.96 -4.40
N GLY A 129 12.57 -16.00 -3.65
CA GLY A 129 13.93 -16.39 -3.31
C GLY A 129 14.28 -16.17 -1.84
N ASP A 130 15.53 -15.89 -1.53
CA ASP A 130 16.05 -15.64 -0.19
C ASP A 130 16.72 -14.26 -0.01
N SER A 131 16.79 -13.42 -1.05
CA SER A 131 17.10 -11.99 -0.87
C SER A 131 16.08 -11.36 0.07
N ARG A 132 16.50 -10.44 0.94
CA ARG A 132 15.63 -9.94 2.00
C ARG A 132 15.33 -8.45 1.86
N ILE A 133 14.14 -8.04 2.32
CA ILE A 133 13.73 -6.64 2.52
C ILE A 133 13.46 -6.43 4.00
N TYR A 134 14.08 -5.40 4.56
CA TYR A 134 13.90 -4.96 5.94
C TYR A 134 13.37 -3.53 5.99
N ARG A 135 12.76 -3.17 7.11
CA ARG A 135 12.41 -1.79 7.46
C ARG A 135 13.00 -1.44 8.82
N LEU A 136 13.77 -0.37 8.88
CA LEU A 136 14.20 0.26 10.13
C LEU A 136 13.24 1.41 10.45
N ARG A 137 12.53 1.28 11.56
CA ARG A 137 11.61 2.29 12.11
C ARG A 137 11.80 2.37 13.61
N ASP A 138 11.90 3.58 14.15
CA ASP A 138 12.06 3.85 15.59
C ASP A 138 13.19 3.02 16.25
N GLY A 139 14.28 2.82 15.52
CA GLY A 139 15.42 2.06 15.99
C GLY A 139 15.24 0.54 15.99
N PHE A 140 14.22 0.00 15.34
CA PHE A 140 13.97 -1.43 15.23
C PHE A 140 14.01 -1.89 13.76
N LEU A 141 14.84 -2.89 13.46
CA LEU A 141 14.96 -3.49 12.13
C LEU A 141 14.04 -4.72 12.03
N GLU A 142 12.97 -4.60 11.25
CA GLU A 142 11.99 -5.66 10.96
C GLU A 142 12.26 -6.27 9.60
N GLN A 143 12.36 -7.60 9.50
CA GLN A 143 12.37 -8.30 8.21
C GLN A 143 10.95 -8.36 7.66
N LEU A 144 10.74 -7.86 6.44
CA LEU A 144 9.43 -7.79 5.79
C LEU A 144 9.15 -8.95 4.83
N THR A 145 10.18 -9.66 4.37
CA THR A 145 10.10 -10.84 3.50
C THR A 145 10.33 -12.12 4.28
N ARG A 146 9.96 -13.25 3.67
CA ARG A 146 10.23 -14.59 4.20
C ARG A 146 11.01 -15.37 3.16
N ASP A 147 12.14 -15.96 3.55
CA ASP A 147 13.01 -16.71 2.64
C ASP A 147 12.29 -17.92 2.06
N HIS A 148 12.43 -18.12 0.76
CA HIS A 148 11.97 -19.31 0.03
C HIS A 148 13.13 -20.28 -0.14
N ALA A 149 13.73 -20.66 0.97
CA ALA A 149 14.86 -21.58 1.03
C ALA A 149 14.64 -22.68 2.07
N MET A 150 15.17 -23.84 1.83
CA MET A 150 15.18 -24.97 2.76
C MET A 150 16.62 -25.35 3.10
N PRO A 151 16.97 -25.49 4.39
CA PRO A 151 18.30 -25.94 4.79
C PRO A 151 18.49 -27.42 4.41
N VAL A 152 19.60 -27.72 3.72
CA VAL A 152 19.93 -29.09 3.24
C VAL A 152 21.06 -29.73 4.04
N GLY A 153 21.48 -29.10 5.14
CA GLY A 153 22.59 -29.52 6.00
C GLY A 153 23.94 -28.95 5.57
N ARG A 154 24.91 -28.96 6.50
CA ARG A 154 26.28 -28.42 6.31
C ARG A 154 26.29 -26.93 5.91
N GLY A 155 25.33 -26.10 6.37
CA GLY A 155 25.30 -24.67 6.07
C GLY A 155 24.89 -24.32 4.63
N ARG A 156 24.30 -25.26 3.87
CA ARG A 156 23.75 -25.03 2.53
C ARG A 156 22.24 -24.92 2.58
N SER A 157 21.68 -23.97 1.83
CA SER A 157 20.26 -23.84 1.56
C SER A 157 19.96 -24.17 0.09
N TYR A 158 18.74 -24.59 -0.19
CA TYR A 158 18.24 -24.81 -1.54
C TYR A 158 16.99 -23.95 -1.74
N LEU A 159 16.98 -23.16 -2.80
CA LEU A 159 15.83 -22.32 -3.12
C LEU A 159 14.62 -23.18 -3.50
N THR A 160 13.52 -22.96 -2.85
CA THR A 160 12.24 -23.63 -3.14
C THR A 160 11.41 -22.85 -4.16
N ARG A 161 11.67 -21.55 -4.28
CA ARG A 161 11.05 -20.65 -5.26
C ARG A 161 12.09 -19.64 -5.76
N ALA A 162 12.16 -19.47 -7.08
CA ALA A 162 13.01 -18.48 -7.75
C ALA A 162 12.41 -18.12 -9.12
N MET A 163 12.83 -17.01 -9.69
CA MET A 163 12.52 -16.64 -11.07
C MET A 163 13.17 -17.63 -12.02
N GLY A 164 12.43 -18.11 -13.03
CA GLY A 164 12.92 -19.06 -14.04
C GLY A 164 13.02 -20.53 -13.58
N LEU A 165 12.78 -20.82 -12.29
CA LEU A 165 12.85 -22.20 -11.75
C LEU A 165 11.68 -23.07 -12.20
N ASP A 166 10.46 -22.52 -12.21
CA ASP A 166 9.23 -23.18 -12.63
C ASP A 166 8.46 -22.26 -13.58
N ILE A 167 7.63 -22.86 -14.45
CA ILE A 167 6.75 -22.12 -15.36
C ILE A 167 5.70 -21.31 -14.60
N ASN A 168 5.25 -21.82 -13.46
CA ASN A 168 4.31 -21.15 -12.56
C ASN A 168 5.09 -20.38 -11.50
N LEU A 169 4.94 -19.09 -11.50
CA LEU A 169 5.58 -18.21 -10.53
C LEU A 169 4.66 -17.95 -9.34
N ASP A 170 5.13 -18.28 -8.15
CA ASP A 170 4.48 -17.95 -6.88
C ASP A 170 5.30 -16.84 -6.17
N VAL A 171 4.81 -15.61 -6.26
CA VAL A 171 5.44 -14.41 -5.70
C VAL A 171 4.71 -13.97 -4.45
N ASP A 172 5.43 -13.83 -3.35
CA ASP A 172 4.89 -13.22 -2.14
C ASP A 172 4.65 -11.73 -2.38
N TYR A 173 3.47 -11.25 -2.00
CA TYR A 173 3.09 -9.85 -2.04
C TYR A 173 2.72 -9.34 -0.65
N ARG A 174 3.35 -8.25 -0.22
CA ARG A 174 3.02 -7.53 1.01
C ARG A 174 2.89 -6.03 0.71
N ALA A 175 1.85 -5.40 1.22
CA ALA A 175 1.75 -3.94 1.27
C ALA A 175 2.02 -3.50 2.71
N ALA A 176 2.93 -2.56 2.89
CA ALA A 176 3.30 -1.99 4.18
C ALA A 176 3.10 -0.48 4.17
N ASP A 177 2.64 0.09 5.26
CA ASP A 177 2.60 1.53 5.45
C ASP A 177 4.03 2.09 5.57
N VAL A 178 4.19 3.31 5.11
CA VAL A 178 5.45 4.06 5.11
C VAL A 178 5.31 5.30 5.97
N ALA A 179 6.33 5.58 6.78
CA ALA A 179 6.43 6.79 7.58
C ALA A 179 7.69 7.58 7.22
N VAL A 180 7.66 8.89 7.47
CA VAL A 180 8.86 9.73 7.33
C VAL A 180 9.94 9.24 8.30
N ASN A 181 11.18 9.16 7.84
CA ASN A 181 12.37 8.59 8.48
C ASN A 181 12.44 7.06 8.50
N ASP A 182 11.48 6.32 7.94
CA ASP A 182 11.72 4.88 7.67
C ASP A 182 12.93 4.71 6.76
N ILE A 183 13.74 3.68 7.04
CA ILE A 183 14.80 3.24 6.14
C ILE A 183 14.48 1.81 5.73
N PHE A 184 14.35 1.59 4.43
CA PHE A 184 14.24 0.25 3.85
C PHE A 184 15.61 -0.21 3.42
N LEU A 185 15.95 -1.46 3.80
CA LEU A 185 17.19 -2.13 3.41
C LEU A 185 16.84 -3.39 2.61
N LEU A 186 17.38 -3.50 1.42
CA LEU A 186 17.33 -4.71 0.61
C LEU A 186 18.74 -5.32 0.58
N THR A 187 18.86 -6.65 0.73
CA THR A 187 20.14 -7.35 0.74
C THR A 187 20.06 -8.69 0.02
N THR A 188 21.17 -9.12 -0.59
CA THR A 188 21.42 -10.52 -0.97
C THR A 188 21.98 -11.31 0.22
N ASP A 189 21.99 -12.62 0.13
CA ASP A 189 22.40 -13.55 1.18
C ASP A 189 23.85 -13.35 1.63
N GLY A 190 24.75 -12.99 0.72
CA GLY A 190 26.15 -12.67 1.06
C GLY A 190 26.30 -11.59 2.14
N VAL A 191 25.28 -10.74 2.36
CA VAL A 191 25.27 -9.74 3.43
C VAL A 191 24.63 -10.30 4.69
N HIS A 192 23.40 -10.80 4.60
CA HIS A 192 22.59 -11.11 5.78
C HIS A 192 22.83 -12.52 6.33
N ASP A 193 23.56 -13.38 5.66
CA ASP A 193 23.96 -14.68 6.20
C ASP A 193 25.12 -14.56 7.20
N VAL A 194 25.94 -13.52 7.04
CA VAL A 194 27.10 -13.28 7.93
C VAL A 194 26.88 -12.14 8.91
N LEU A 195 25.99 -11.20 8.62
CA LEU A 195 25.63 -10.10 9.52
C LEU A 195 24.27 -10.31 10.17
N SER A 196 24.24 -10.30 11.50
CA SER A 196 22.97 -10.33 12.22
C SER A 196 22.13 -9.06 11.99
N GLY A 197 20.79 -9.18 12.10
CA GLY A 197 19.90 -8.02 12.00
C GLY A 197 20.25 -6.89 12.98
N SER A 198 20.68 -7.23 14.21
CA SER A 198 21.13 -6.23 15.21
C SER A 198 22.41 -5.52 14.77
N ARG A 199 23.35 -6.21 14.10
CA ARG A 199 24.55 -5.57 13.60
C ARG A 199 24.25 -4.65 12.40
N MET A 200 23.46 -5.10 11.44
CA MET A 200 23.00 -4.26 10.32
C MET A 200 22.27 -3.00 10.83
N GLN A 201 21.40 -3.16 11.82
CA GLN A 201 20.71 -2.03 12.46
C GLN A 201 21.72 -1.03 13.09
N ALA A 202 22.71 -1.53 13.82
CA ALA A 202 23.73 -0.69 14.45
C ALA A 202 24.51 0.11 13.40
N LEU A 203 25.00 -0.53 12.34
CA LEU A 203 25.75 0.09 11.26
C LEU A 203 24.96 1.24 10.59
N ILE A 204 23.68 1.00 10.27
CA ILE A 204 22.83 2.02 9.66
C ILE A 204 22.63 3.20 10.63
N SER A 205 22.42 2.90 11.93
CA SER A 205 22.17 3.93 12.95
C SER A 205 23.42 4.77 13.26
N GLU A 206 24.60 4.16 13.27
CA GLU A 206 25.90 4.82 13.53
C GLU A 206 26.23 5.86 12.44
N CYS A 207 25.74 5.65 11.21
CA CYS A 207 25.99 6.57 10.09
C CYS A 207 25.11 7.85 10.12
N ALA A 208 24.25 8.01 11.11
CA ALA A 208 23.44 9.23 11.33
C ALA A 208 22.71 9.78 10.08
N GLY A 209 22.30 8.88 9.17
CA GLY A 209 21.58 9.23 7.95
C GLY A 209 22.45 9.37 6.68
N ASP A 210 23.76 9.20 6.77
CA ASP A 210 24.62 9.04 5.58
C ASP A 210 24.47 7.60 5.05
N LEU A 211 23.51 7.42 4.13
CA LEU A 211 23.19 6.12 3.55
C LEU A 211 24.33 5.57 2.69
N GLN A 212 25.12 6.46 2.07
CA GLN A 212 26.23 6.03 1.22
C GLN A 212 27.30 5.36 2.06
N THR A 213 27.69 5.99 3.17
CA THR A 213 28.63 5.39 4.14
C THR A 213 28.04 4.12 4.75
N ALA A 214 26.75 4.10 5.11
CA ALA A 214 26.10 2.91 5.67
C ALA A 214 26.12 1.73 4.69
N SER A 215 25.81 1.95 3.40
CA SER A 215 25.84 0.90 2.38
C SER A 215 27.23 0.32 2.19
N GLN A 216 28.27 1.16 2.20
CA GLN A 216 29.66 0.72 2.10
C GLN A 216 30.07 -0.12 3.32
N LEU A 217 29.76 0.36 4.54
CA LEU A 217 30.10 -0.36 5.78
C LEU A 217 29.42 -1.71 5.89
N LEU A 218 28.17 -1.85 5.42
CA LEU A 218 27.47 -3.13 5.38
C LEU A 218 28.24 -4.16 4.54
N ILE A 219 28.74 -3.77 3.38
CA ILE A 219 29.52 -4.65 2.50
C ILE A 219 30.90 -4.95 3.10
N ASP A 220 31.61 -3.92 3.58
CA ASP A 220 32.95 -4.09 4.14
C ASP A 220 32.93 -4.99 5.39
N GLU A 221 31.95 -4.83 6.27
CA GLU A 221 31.81 -5.71 7.44
C GLU A 221 31.39 -7.14 7.07
N ALA A 222 30.51 -7.31 6.08
CA ALA A 222 30.16 -8.66 5.63
C ALA A 222 31.36 -9.38 5.04
N LEU A 223 32.18 -8.69 4.27
CA LEU A 223 33.48 -9.23 3.79
C LEU A 223 34.43 -9.57 4.94
N ALA A 224 34.54 -8.68 5.92
CA ALA A 224 35.41 -8.92 7.10
C ALA A 224 34.87 -10.05 7.99
N ALA A 225 33.56 -10.29 8.01
CA ALA A 225 32.91 -11.41 8.68
C ALA A 225 33.10 -12.75 7.96
N GLY A 226 33.72 -12.74 6.75
CA GLY A 226 34.11 -13.96 6.01
C GLY A 226 33.05 -14.40 4.99
N SER A 227 32.21 -13.49 4.49
CA SER A 227 31.34 -13.83 3.38
C SER A 227 32.12 -14.30 2.16
N ASP A 228 31.73 -15.43 1.57
CA ASP A 228 32.31 -16.03 0.38
C ASP A 228 31.42 -15.85 -0.86
N ASP A 229 30.33 -15.09 -0.74
CA ASP A 229 29.39 -14.81 -1.82
C ASP A 229 29.51 -13.39 -2.39
N ASN A 230 28.73 -13.10 -3.43
CA ASN A 230 28.47 -11.75 -3.92
C ASN A 230 27.69 -10.97 -2.85
N LEU A 231 27.97 -9.71 -2.72
CA LEU A 231 27.39 -8.87 -1.66
C LEU A 231 26.72 -7.66 -2.27
N SER A 232 25.43 -7.52 -2.04
CA SER A 232 24.69 -6.36 -2.53
C SER A 232 23.70 -5.84 -1.50
N CYS A 233 23.61 -4.51 -1.40
CA CYS A 233 22.61 -3.86 -0.59
C CYS A 233 22.09 -2.56 -1.22
N GLN A 234 20.83 -2.23 -0.90
CA GLN A 234 20.20 -0.96 -1.23
C GLN A 234 19.55 -0.38 0.03
N LEU A 235 19.75 0.90 0.25
CA LEU A 235 19.15 1.68 1.34
C LEU A 235 18.27 2.77 0.75
N LEU A 236 17.02 2.86 1.22
CA LEU A 236 16.06 3.88 0.82
C LEU A 236 15.46 4.52 2.07
N LYS A 237 15.79 5.78 2.34
CA LYS A 237 15.22 6.56 3.45
C LYS A 237 14.08 7.41 2.94
N VAL A 238 13.00 7.44 3.69
CA VAL A 238 11.82 8.26 3.41
C VAL A 238 12.01 9.65 4.02
N ASP A 239 12.24 10.64 3.18
CA ASP A 239 12.45 12.03 3.61
C ASP A 239 11.14 12.82 3.66
N ALA A 240 10.21 12.56 2.74
CA ALA A 240 8.89 13.17 2.73
C ALA A 240 7.86 12.25 2.07
N LEU A 241 6.62 12.38 2.49
CA LEU A 241 5.48 11.65 1.96
C LEU A 241 4.43 12.61 1.40
N PRO A 242 3.76 12.26 0.29
CA PRO A 242 2.61 12.99 -0.20
C PRO A 242 1.39 12.77 0.71
N LEU A 243 0.31 13.51 0.44
CA LEU A 243 -1.00 13.20 1.00
C LEU A 243 -1.45 11.79 0.56
N GLU A 244 -2.18 11.12 1.44
CA GLU A 244 -2.76 9.80 1.14
C GLU A 244 -3.56 9.82 -0.17
N ASP A 245 -3.31 8.84 -1.02
CA ASP A 245 -4.14 8.61 -2.20
C ASP A 245 -5.34 7.69 -1.87
N ALA A 246 -6.24 7.53 -2.85
CA ALA A 246 -7.41 6.67 -2.67
C ALA A 246 -7.03 5.21 -2.38
N GLY A 247 -5.90 4.74 -2.91
CA GLY A 247 -5.40 3.38 -2.69
C GLY A 247 -4.89 3.17 -1.27
N ASP A 248 -4.22 4.17 -0.67
CA ASP A 248 -3.78 4.11 0.72
C ASP A 248 -4.97 4.05 1.68
N VAL A 249 -5.94 4.96 1.46
CA VAL A 249 -7.18 4.98 2.26
C VAL A 249 -7.92 3.66 2.13
N TYR A 250 -8.07 3.16 0.90
CA TYR A 250 -8.70 1.87 0.63
C TYR A 250 -7.99 0.73 1.37
N ARG A 251 -6.67 0.62 1.26
CA ARG A 251 -5.88 -0.41 1.92
C ARG A 251 -6.01 -0.36 3.45
N LYS A 252 -5.91 0.83 4.05
CA LYS A 252 -6.05 1.00 5.50
C LYS A 252 -7.44 0.60 5.98
N LEU A 253 -8.48 1.05 5.28
CA LEU A 253 -9.86 0.78 5.66
C LEU A 253 -10.28 -0.68 5.42
N THR A 254 -9.80 -1.33 4.35
CA THR A 254 -10.09 -2.75 4.09
C THR A 254 -9.42 -3.69 5.09
N ALA A 255 -8.39 -3.25 5.80
CA ALA A 255 -7.76 -4.02 6.87
C ALA A 255 -8.57 -3.98 8.18
N LEU A 256 -9.53 -3.05 8.31
CA LEU A 256 -10.35 -2.93 9.51
C LEU A 256 -11.48 -3.99 9.52
N PRO A 257 -11.73 -4.63 10.68
CA PRO A 257 -12.88 -5.51 10.82
C PRO A 257 -14.18 -4.70 10.78
N PHE A 258 -15.27 -5.36 10.39
CA PHE A 258 -16.60 -4.76 10.50
C PHE A 258 -16.97 -4.63 11.99
N PRO A 259 -17.66 -3.54 12.39
CA PRO A 259 -18.14 -3.42 13.76
C PRO A 259 -19.19 -4.49 14.05
N PRO A 260 -19.29 -4.98 15.30
CA PRO A 260 -20.42 -5.79 15.72
C PRO A 260 -21.73 -4.96 15.62
N PRO A 261 -22.90 -5.60 15.69
CA PRO A 261 -24.15 -4.85 15.83
C PRO A 261 -24.09 -3.90 17.02
N LEU A 262 -24.27 -2.60 16.76
CA LEU A 262 -24.16 -1.57 17.79
C LEU A 262 -25.52 -1.33 18.45
N SER A 263 -25.50 -0.92 19.72
CA SER A 263 -26.68 -0.59 20.53
C SER A 263 -26.44 0.68 21.34
N ALA A 264 -27.50 1.34 21.76
CA ALA A 264 -27.42 2.52 22.61
C ALA A 264 -26.60 2.26 23.88
N GLY A 265 -25.70 3.17 24.20
CA GLY A 265 -24.77 3.10 25.34
C GLY A 265 -23.43 2.41 25.01
N MET A 266 -23.25 1.75 23.87
CA MET A 266 -21.96 1.23 23.46
C MET A 266 -21.00 2.36 23.08
N VAL A 267 -19.69 2.11 23.29
CA VAL A 267 -18.63 3.08 22.96
C VAL A 267 -17.74 2.50 21.88
N VAL A 268 -17.59 3.22 20.77
CA VAL A 268 -16.71 2.88 19.65
C VAL A 268 -15.72 4.02 19.45
N ASP A 269 -14.43 3.75 19.61
CA ASP A 269 -13.33 4.72 19.44
C ASP A 269 -13.50 6.04 20.22
N GLY A 270 -14.24 5.98 21.35
CA GLY A 270 -14.54 7.12 22.21
C GLY A 270 -15.87 7.82 21.90
N LEU A 271 -16.59 7.38 20.89
CA LEU A 271 -17.92 7.86 20.52
C LEU A 271 -18.99 7.00 21.19
N VAL A 272 -19.93 7.63 21.91
CA VAL A 272 -21.07 6.95 22.55
C VAL A 272 -22.20 6.81 21.54
N ILE A 273 -22.65 5.60 21.28
CA ILE A 273 -23.82 5.34 20.44
C ILE A 273 -25.07 5.72 21.22
N GLU A 274 -25.88 6.64 20.71
CA GLU A 274 -27.12 7.05 21.36
C GLU A 274 -28.34 6.26 20.86
N GLU A 275 -28.49 6.14 19.54
CA GLU A 275 -29.61 5.43 18.92
C GLU A 275 -29.26 4.96 17.49
N GLU A 276 -29.97 3.96 17.01
CA GLU A 276 -29.99 3.60 15.59
C GLU A 276 -30.99 4.50 14.86
N ILE A 277 -30.50 5.30 13.90
CA ILE A 277 -31.33 6.20 13.10
C ILE A 277 -32.04 5.44 11.97
N HIS A 278 -31.27 4.52 11.33
CA HIS A 278 -31.76 3.78 10.16
C HIS A 278 -30.96 2.50 9.97
N ALA A 279 -31.67 1.42 9.62
CA ALA A 279 -31.07 0.16 9.19
C ALA A 279 -31.55 -0.21 7.79
N SER A 280 -30.63 -0.58 6.94
CA SER A 280 -30.89 -1.17 5.63
C SER A 280 -30.17 -2.51 5.49
N PRO A 281 -30.51 -3.33 4.49
CA PRO A 281 -29.76 -4.57 4.24
C PRO A 281 -28.25 -4.34 4.00
N ARG A 282 -27.87 -3.13 3.58
CA ARG A 282 -26.49 -2.80 3.21
C ARG A 282 -25.70 -2.05 4.27
N SER A 283 -26.34 -1.21 5.09
CA SER A 283 -25.64 -0.37 6.08
C SER A 283 -26.58 0.03 7.21
N GLN A 284 -25.99 0.34 8.37
CA GLN A 284 -26.67 0.92 9.51
C GLN A 284 -26.18 2.35 9.76
N LEU A 285 -27.07 3.23 10.20
CA LEU A 285 -26.80 4.60 10.61
C LEU A 285 -27.12 4.75 12.09
N TYR A 286 -26.13 5.22 12.84
CA TYR A 286 -26.26 5.48 14.28
C TYR A 286 -26.01 6.93 14.58
N LYS A 287 -26.76 7.48 15.52
CA LYS A 287 -26.42 8.75 16.16
C LYS A 287 -25.37 8.49 17.22
N ALA A 288 -24.22 9.13 17.09
CA ALA A 288 -23.09 8.99 17.98
C ALA A 288 -22.71 10.33 18.60
N PHE A 289 -22.30 10.32 19.86
CA PHE A 289 -21.93 11.51 20.62
C PHE A 289 -20.45 11.46 21.00
N ASP A 290 -19.72 12.54 20.69
CA ASP A 290 -18.36 12.78 21.17
C ASP A 290 -18.40 13.65 22.42
N GLY A 291 -18.16 13.06 23.58
CA GLY A 291 -18.15 13.76 24.87
C GLY A 291 -16.99 14.74 25.04
N ILE A 292 -15.92 14.62 24.25
CA ILE A 292 -14.76 15.53 24.29
C ILE A 292 -15.05 16.78 23.47
N ALA A 293 -15.49 16.59 22.21
CA ALA A 293 -15.85 17.69 21.32
C ALA A 293 -17.24 18.27 21.61
N ASN A 294 -18.03 17.64 22.47
CA ASN A 294 -19.45 17.95 22.74
C ASN A 294 -20.27 18.09 21.45
N ARG A 295 -20.15 17.11 20.55
CA ARG A 295 -20.73 17.12 19.21
C ARG A 295 -21.38 15.80 18.84
N HIS A 296 -22.48 15.85 18.10
CA HIS A 296 -23.13 14.67 17.56
C HIS A 296 -22.70 14.42 16.12
N TYR A 297 -22.61 13.14 15.78
CA TYR A 297 -22.28 12.64 14.45
C TYR A 297 -23.30 11.57 14.02
N VAL A 298 -23.37 11.33 12.73
CA VAL A 298 -23.95 10.12 12.17
C VAL A 298 -22.81 9.17 11.86
N MET A 299 -22.78 8.01 12.54
CA MET A 299 -21.84 6.92 12.25
C MET A 299 -22.52 5.96 11.27
N LYS A 300 -21.92 5.78 10.09
CA LYS A 300 -22.36 4.78 9.13
C LYS A 300 -21.46 3.58 9.18
N THR A 301 -22.04 2.40 9.36
CA THR A 301 -21.34 1.11 9.40
C THR A 301 -21.77 0.23 8.23
N PRO A 302 -20.89 -0.62 7.68
CA PRO A 302 -21.27 -1.61 6.70
C PRO A 302 -22.09 -2.73 7.36
N SER A 303 -22.96 -3.37 6.59
CA SER A 303 -23.70 -4.54 7.07
C SER A 303 -22.81 -5.78 7.10
N ALA A 304 -22.88 -6.53 8.20
CA ALA A 304 -22.16 -7.79 8.36
C ALA A 304 -22.46 -8.84 7.26
N ASN A 305 -23.62 -8.71 6.58
CA ASN A 305 -24.00 -9.61 5.48
C ASN A 305 -23.09 -9.51 4.24
N PHE A 306 -22.23 -8.47 4.14
CA PHE A 306 -21.35 -8.22 3.01
C PHE A 306 -19.86 -8.24 3.39
N ASN A 307 -19.52 -8.87 4.52
CA ASN A 307 -18.13 -8.95 4.99
C ASN A 307 -17.18 -9.61 3.98
N ASP A 308 -17.70 -10.52 3.17
CA ASP A 308 -16.93 -11.28 2.16
C ASP A 308 -17.15 -10.75 0.72
N ASP A 309 -17.77 -9.57 0.55
CA ASP A 309 -17.98 -8.94 -0.77
C ASP A 309 -17.00 -7.77 -0.99
N PRO A 310 -15.87 -7.99 -1.70
CA PRO A 310 -14.87 -6.96 -1.95
C PRO A 310 -15.42 -5.75 -2.70
N ALA A 311 -16.36 -5.97 -3.64
CA ALA A 311 -16.95 -4.88 -4.42
C ALA A 311 -17.88 -4.00 -3.59
N TYR A 312 -18.52 -4.57 -2.58
CA TYR A 312 -19.31 -3.81 -1.62
C TYR A 312 -18.39 -2.98 -0.69
N ILE A 313 -17.34 -3.60 -0.15
CA ILE A 313 -16.35 -2.92 0.71
C ILE A 313 -15.73 -1.75 -0.04
N GLU A 314 -15.32 -1.97 -1.29
CA GLU A 314 -14.77 -0.92 -2.14
C GLU A 314 -15.72 0.28 -2.29
N ARG A 315 -16.99 0.03 -2.58
CA ARG A 315 -18.01 1.10 -2.72
C ARG A 315 -18.22 1.86 -1.42
N PHE A 316 -18.26 1.17 -0.27
CA PHE A 316 -18.41 1.78 1.04
C PHE A 316 -17.25 2.72 1.39
N ILE A 317 -16.02 2.29 1.12
CA ILE A 317 -14.81 3.10 1.34
C ILE A 317 -14.76 4.29 0.38
N LEU A 318 -15.09 4.05 -0.89
CA LEU A 318 -15.10 5.10 -1.91
C LEU A 318 -16.12 6.20 -1.59
N GLU A 319 -17.29 5.84 -1.05
CA GLU A 319 -18.31 6.79 -0.59
C GLU A 319 -17.74 7.74 0.49
N SER A 320 -17.07 7.19 1.49
CA SER A 320 -16.40 7.97 2.54
C SER A 320 -15.32 8.90 1.96
N TRP A 321 -14.47 8.38 1.10
CA TRP A 321 -13.34 9.11 0.51
C TRP A 321 -13.81 10.26 -0.39
N ILE A 322 -14.84 10.04 -1.21
CA ILE A 322 -15.47 11.08 -2.04
C ILE A 322 -16.13 12.14 -1.15
N GLY A 323 -16.90 11.71 -0.15
CA GLY A 323 -17.62 12.61 0.73
C GLY A 323 -16.73 13.65 1.41
N ARG A 324 -15.51 13.25 1.84
CA ARG A 324 -14.52 14.18 2.45
C ARG A 324 -13.99 15.25 1.49
N ARG A 325 -14.13 15.09 0.18
CA ARG A 325 -13.65 16.03 -0.84
C ARG A 325 -14.68 17.01 -1.33
N ILE A 326 -15.93 16.81 -0.95
CA ILE A 326 -17.05 17.69 -1.33
C ILE A 326 -17.23 18.69 -0.19
N GLN A 327 -16.90 19.94 -0.43
CA GLN A 327 -17.15 21.04 0.50
C GLN A 327 -18.29 21.91 -0.03
N SER A 328 -19.43 21.85 0.62
CA SER A 328 -20.61 22.63 0.24
C SER A 328 -21.58 22.74 1.42
N GLU A 329 -22.10 23.90 1.69
CA GLU A 329 -23.16 24.13 2.69
C GLU A 329 -24.46 23.34 2.42
N TYR A 330 -24.59 22.76 1.21
CA TYR A 330 -25.77 21.99 0.78
C TYR A 330 -25.50 20.47 0.75
N VAL A 331 -24.35 20.03 1.21
CA VAL A 331 -23.97 18.61 1.31
C VAL A 331 -23.46 18.34 2.72
N ILE A 332 -23.93 17.27 3.33
CA ILE A 332 -23.47 16.89 4.68
C ILE A 332 -21.99 16.51 4.60
N ASP A 333 -21.18 17.13 5.46
CA ASP A 333 -19.76 16.87 5.52
C ASP A 333 -19.46 15.46 6.06
N VAL A 334 -18.60 14.73 5.37
CA VAL A 334 -17.97 13.51 5.87
C VAL A 334 -16.73 13.91 6.66
N ILE A 335 -16.65 13.46 7.90
CA ILE A 335 -15.67 13.92 8.89
C ILE A 335 -14.67 12.82 9.16
N GLU A 336 -13.45 13.21 9.44
CA GLU A 336 -12.43 12.30 9.91
C GLU A 336 -12.73 11.88 11.37
N PRO A 337 -12.66 10.56 11.70
CA PRO A 337 -12.82 10.12 13.07
C PRO A 337 -11.82 10.80 14.02
N PRO A 338 -12.22 11.19 15.24
CA PRO A 338 -11.35 11.86 16.20
C PRO A 338 -10.19 10.98 16.70
N LYS A 339 -10.28 9.68 16.50
CA LYS A 339 -9.24 8.68 16.79
C LYS A 339 -9.06 7.75 15.60
N THR A 340 -7.92 7.08 15.52
CA THR A 340 -7.70 6.00 14.57
C THR A 340 -8.79 4.94 14.71
N PRO A 341 -9.57 4.65 13.65
CA PRO A 341 -10.66 3.71 13.72
C PRO A 341 -10.19 2.29 14.03
N SER A 342 -10.88 1.60 14.94
CA SER A 342 -10.68 0.18 15.23
C SER A 342 -11.58 -0.73 14.38
N TYR A 343 -12.60 -0.16 13.73
CA TYR A 343 -13.57 -0.82 12.86
C TYR A 343 -13.78 -0.04 11.57
N LEU A 344 -14.32 -0.71 10.55
CA LEU A 344 -14.72 -0.04 9.31
C LEU A 344 -16.03 0.74 9.52
N TYR A 345 -15.94 2.03 9.63
CA TYR A 345 -17.06 2.98 9.64
C TYR A 345 -16.60 4.34 9.11
N TYR A 346 -17.52 5.23 8.85
CA TYR A 346 -17.22 6.65 8.67
C TYR A 346 -18.25 7.54 9.38
N LEU A 347 -17.83 8.78 9.63
CA LEU A 347 -18.64 9.79 10.31
C LEU A 347 -19.11 10.86 9.32
N SER A 348 -20.32 11.34 9.53
CA SER A 348 -20.80 12.57 8.93
C SER A 348 -21.43 13.47 9.98
N ASP A 349 -21.58 14.75 9.65
CA ASP A 349 -22.25 15.68 10.54
C ASP A 349 -23.68 15.25 10.81
N TYR A 350 -24.09 15.37 12.09
CA TYR A 350 -25.48 15.19 12.46
C TYR A 350 -26.24 16.48 12.24
N SER A 351 -27.18 16.45 11.30
CA SER A 351 -28.11 17.55 11.07
C SER A 351 -29.51 17.16 11.62
N PRO A 352 -30.01 17.84 12.64
CA PRO A 352 -31.34 17.61 13.10
C PRO A 352 -32.34 18.11 12.04
N GLY A 353 -33.33 17.30 11.70
CA GLY A 353 -34.30 17.63 10.68
C GLY A 353 -35.12 16.42 10.25
N LEU A 354 -36.01 16.63 9.30
CA LEU A 354 -36.82 15.59 8.68
C LEU A 354 -36.20 15.23 7.32
N THR A 355 -36.36 13.99 6.90
CA THR A 355 -36.13 13.70 5.48
C THR A 355 -37.20 14.40 4.63
N LEU A 356 -36.86 14.69 3.38
CA LEU A 356 -37.87 15.27 2.45
C LEU A 356 -39.09 14.35 2.32
N GLY A 357 -38.88 13.02 2.38
CA GLY A 357 -39.99 12.07 2.40
C GLY A 357 -40.92 12.28 3.58
N GLN A 358 -40.38 12.42 4.79
CA GLN A 358 -41.16 12.73 6.00
C GLN A 358 -41.81 14.12 5.94
N TRP A 359 -41.08 15.10 5.40
CA TRP A 359 -41.62 16.45 5.21
C TRP A 359 -42.80 16.47 4.23
N MET A 360 -42.72 15.73 3.11
CA MET A 360 -43.80 15.60 2.13
C MET A 360 -45.08 15.00 2.73
N LEU A 361 -44.93 14.00 3.60
CA LEU A 361 -46.09 13.42 4.32
C LEU A 361 -46.76 14.43 5.24
N LYS A 362 -46.00 15.31 5.88
CA LYS A 362 -46.54 16.38 6.75
C LYS A 362 -47.07 17.56 5.97
N ASN A 363 -46.66 17.75 4.71
CA ASN A 363 -47.01 18.87 3.86
C ASN A 363 -47.55 18.40 2.50
N PRO A 364 -48.75 17.81 2.43
CA PRO A 364 -49.26 17.17 1.20
C PRO A 364 -49.56 18.16 0.07
N LYS A 365 -49.72 19.45 0.37
CA LYS A 365 -49.96 20.54 -0.58
C LYS A 365 -49.11 21.76 -0.24
N PRO A 366 -47.78 21.68 -0.43
CA PRO A 366 -46.88 22.78 -0.07
C PRO A 366 -47.06 23.96 -1.05
N ALA A 367 -46.81 25.18 -0.56
CA ALA A 367 -46.71 26.34 -1.44
C ALA A 367 -45.52 26.20 -2.40
N THR A 368 -45.61 26.78 -3.59
CA THR A 368 -44.52 26.72 -4.58
C THR A 368 -43.20 27.25 -4.03
N GLN A 369 -43.24 28.30 -3.20
CA GLN A 369 -42.03 28.86 -2.58
C GLN A 369 -41.31 27.82 -1.69
N ASN A 370 -42.05 27.10 -0.85
CA ASN A 370 -41.48 26.07 0.02
C ASN A 370 -40.81 24.95 -0.79
N MET A 371 -41.35 24.60 -1.97
CA MET A 371 -40.73 23.64 -2.87
C MET A 371 -39.41 24.18 -3.47
N LEU A 372 -39.41 25.47 -3.87
CA LEU A 372 -38.21 26.12 -4.39
C LEU A 372 -37.13 26.24 -3.33
N ASP A 373 -37.49 26.54 -2.08
CA ASP A 373 -36.56 26.64 -0.95
C ASP A 373 -35.86 25.30 -0.65
N ILE A 374 -36.42 24.16 -1.07
CA ILE A 374 -35.83 22.84 -0.95
C ILE A 374 -35.05 22.46 -2.22
N ILE A 375 -35.63 22.63 -3.41
CA ILE A 375 -35.07 22.16 -4.66
C ILE A 375 -33.81 22.95 -5.06
N VAL A 376 -33.78 24.26 -4.81
CA VAL A 376 -32.61 25.09 -5.16
C VAL A 376 -31.35 24.70 -4.38
N PRO A 377 -31.37 24.51 -3.04
CA PRO A 377 -30.26 23.94 -2.29
C PRO A 377 -29.82 22.58 -2.80
N VAL A 378 -30.74 21.67 -3.09
CA VAL A 378 -30.39 20.34 -3.66
C VAL A 378 -29.65 20.48 -4.99
N ALA A 379 -30.14 21.36 -5.89
CA ALA A 379 -29.45 21.59 -7.17
C ALA A 379 -28.04 22.17 -6.99
N LYS A 380 -27.83 23.06 -6.01
CA LYS A 380 -26.52 23.61 -5.67
C LYS A 380 -25.58 22.54 -5.08
N GLY A 381 -26.09 21.66 -4.22
CA GLY A 381 -25.35 20.51 -3.71
C GLY A 381 -24.88 19.59 -4.83
N LEU A 382 -25.78 19.25 -5.76
CA LEU A 382 -25.43 18.45 -6.94
C LEU A 382 -24.40 19.15 -7.84
N GLN A 383 -24.50 20.47 -8.01
CA GLN A 383 -23.52 21.24 -8.76
C GLN A 383 -22.13 21.20 -8.09
N ALA A 384 -22.07 21.24 -6.75
CA ALA A 384 -20.81 21.10 -6.02
C ALA A 384 -20.18 19.72 -6.25
N MET A 385 -20.97 18.65 -6.27
CA MET A 385 -20.51 17.29 -6.61
C MET A 385 -20.01 17.21 -8.05
N HIS A 386 -20.78 17.72 -9.02
CA HIS A 386 -20.41 17.67 -10.44
C HIS A 386 -19.12 18.43 -10.75
N ARG A 387 -18.83 19.53 -10.05
CA ARG A 387 -17.53 20.23 -10.16
C ARG A 387 -16.33 19.40 -9.70
N ARG A 388 -16.58 18.33 -8.96
CA ARG A 388 -15.59 17.33 -8.51
C ARG A 388 -15.70 16.03 -9.31
N GLU A 389 -16.32 16.09 -10.50
CA GLU A 389 -16.52 14.93 -11.39
C GLU A 389 -17.23 13.75 -10.71
N THR A 390 -18.08 14.07 -9.73
CA THR A 390 -18.79 13.07 -8.91
C THR A 390 -20.29 13.17 -9.14
N PHE A 391 -20.95 12.01 -9.33
CA PHE A 391 -22.39 11.89 -9.44
C PHE A 391 -22.97 11.20 -8.21
N HIS A 392 -24.05 11.75 -7.65
CA HIS A 392 -24.68 11.19 -6.44
C HIS A 392 -25.31 9.81 -6.65
N GLN A 393 -25.91 9.56 -7.82
CA GLN A 393 -26.52 8.29 -8.28
C GLN A 393 -27.71 7.73 -7.48
N ASP A 394 -28.05 8.30 -6.31
CA ASP A 394 -29.18 7.85 -5.46
C ASP A 394 -29.93 9.05 -4.85
N ILE A 395 -30.33 10.02 -5.71
CA ILE A 395 -31.14 11.14 -5.28
C ILE A 395 -32.58 10.67 -5.11
N LYS A 396 -33.06 10.71 -3.87
CA LYS A 396 -34.41 10.36 -3.44
C LYS A 396 -34.80 11.15 -2.20
N PRO A 397 -36.13 11.28 -1.90
CA PRO A 397 -36.60 12.07 -0.76
C PRO A 397 -36.01 11.67 0.59
N ASP A 398 -35.63 10.40 0.79
CA ASP A 398 -35.05 9.92 2.04
C ASP A 398 -33.58 10.32 2.22
N ASN A 399 -32.91 10.73 1.14
CA ASN A 399 -31.50 11.17 1.16
C ASN A 399 -31.39 12.72 1.17
N ILE A 400 -32.46 13.44 1.35
CA ILE A 400 -32.48 14.90 1.42
C ILE A 400 -33.01 15.29 2.81
N LEU A 401 -32.25 16.05 3.56
CA LEU A 401 -32.68 16.60 4.86
C LEU A 401 -33.26 18.01 4.67
N VAL A 402 -34.36 18.27 5.36
CA VAL A 402 -35.01 19.55 5.42
C VAL A 402 -34.94 20.02 6.87
N GLY A 403 -34.11 21.06 7.11
CA GLY A 403 -33.92 21.69 8.42
C GLY A 403 -34.40 23.12 8.48
#